data_a22878dd79c2d4bc3d7c22062c864936
#
_entry.id   a22878dd79c2d4bc3d7c22062c864936
#
_cell.length_a   1.000
_cell.length_b   1.000
_cell.length_c   1.000
_cell.angle_alpha   90.00
_cell.angle_beta   90.00
_cell.angle_gamma   90.00
#
_symmetry.space_group_name_H-M   'P 1'
#
loop_
_entity.id
_entity.type
_entity.pdbx_description
1 polymer ?
#
loop_
_entity_poly.entity_id
_entity_poly.type
_entity_poly.pdbx_seq_one_letter_code
_entity_poly.pdbx_strand_id
1 'polypeptide(L)'
;IAMCDSNGYIYDPDGVDLKKVMDIKQKRRARISVYADEVPGSEYHEGRKGIWTLKCDIAMPCASQNEMDADDVQHLIDNGCMAVFEGANMPLTPEAIEKVLGNGLLYSPGKASNAGGVATSGLEMSQNSIRMSWTFEEVDEKLQGIMKNIFKACYDASVECGQPGNLMLGANVAGFLKVADAMMAQGIV
;
A
#
# COMPACT_ATOMS: atom_id res chain seq x y z
N ILE A 1 -12.28 9.08 -2.13
CA ILE A 1 -13.04 10.13 -1.44
C ILE A 1 -12.16 11.06 -0.61
N ALA A 2 -10.96 10.61 -0.18
CA ALA A 2 -10.08 11.43 0.64
C ALA A 2 -8.61 11.17 0.32
N MET A 3 -7.78 12.20 0.46
CA MET A 3 -6.32 12.12 0.33
C MET A 3 -5.66 13.09 1.30
N CYS A 4 -4.48 12.76 1.81
CA CYS A 4 -3.75 13.63 2.74
C CYS A 4 -2.33 13.97 2.26
N ASP A 5 -1.81 15.03 2.82
CA ASP A 5 -0.37 15.31 2.87
C ASP A 5 0.06 15.64 4.32
N SER A 6 1.28 16.13 4.51
CA SER A 6 1.82 16.35 5.86
C SER A 6 1.06 17.39 6.70
N ASN A 7 0.25 18.24 6.08
CA ASN A 7 -0.43 19.34 6.77
C ASN A 7 -1.90 19.01 7.10
N GLY A 8 -2.54 18.18 6.27
CA GLY A 8 -3.95 17.86 6.46
C GLY A 8 -4.47 16.95 5.36
N TYR A 9 -5.78 16.80 5.31
CA TYR A 9 -6.45 15.97 4.32
C TYR A 9 -7.61 16.71 3.65
N ILE A 10 -7.90 16.29 2.42
CA ILE A 10 -9.11 16.67 1.70
C ILE A 10 -10.14 15.55 1.79
N TYR A 11 -11.39 15.94 1.82
CA TYR A 11 -12.55 15.06 1.68
C TYR A 11 -13.42 15.57 0.54
N ASP A 12 -13.76 14.69 -0.38
CA ASP A 12 -14.64 14.97 -1.50
C ASP A 12 -15.65 13.82 -1.62
N PRO A 13 -16.91 14.03 -1.20
CA PRO A 13 -17.93 12.98 -1.19
C PRO A 13 -18.28 12.47 -2.59
N ASP A 14 -18.10 13.29 -3.63
CA ASP A 14 -18.35 12.92 -5.02
C ASP A 14 -17.18 12.19 -5.68
N GLY A 15 -16.05 12.11 -4.97
CA GLY A 15 -14.82 11.45 -5.42
C GLY A 15 -13.74 12.44 -5.85
N VAL A 16 -12.53 12.23 -5.31
CA VAL A 16 -11.38 13.11 -5.57
C VAL A 16 -10.98 13.09 -7.05
N ASP A 17 -10.95 14.26 -7.69
CA ASP A 17 -10.39 14.41 -9.05
C ASP A 17 -8.88 14.24 -9.04
N LEU A 18 -8.43 13.05 -9.43
CA LEU A 18 -7.00 12.70 -9.45
C LEU A 18 -6.19 13.60 -10.41
N LYS A 19 -6.78 14.05 -11.52
CA LYS A 19 -6.08 14.93 -12.46
C LYS A 19 -5.81 16.29 -11.82
N LYS A 20 -6.76 16.77 -11.04
CA LYS A 20 -6.62 18.02 -10.27
C LYS A 20 -5.55 17.87 -9.19
N VAL A 21 -5.56 16.76 -8.45
CA VAL A 21 -4.52 16.46 -7.45
C VAL A 21 -3.15 16.36 -8.09
N MET A 22 -3.02 15.70 -9.23
CA MET A 22 -1.75 15.61 -9.97
C MET A 22 -1.26 17.01 -10.42
N ASP A 23 -2.15 17.87 -10.89
CA ASP A 23 -1.78 19.24 -11.24
C ASP A 23 -1.25 20.00 -10.01
N ILE A 24 -1.99 19.96 -8.89
CA ILE A 24 -1.62 20.62 -7.63
C ILE A 24 -0.27 20.08 -7.10
N LYS A 25 -0.12 18.77 -7.00
CA LYS A 25 1.03 18.15 -6.34
C LYS A 25 2.25 18.04 -7.24
N GLN A 26 2.09 17.64 -8.50
CA GLN A 26 3.23 17.33 -9.38
C GLN A 26 3.69 18.54 -10.19
N LYS A 27 2.75 19.34 -10.74
CA LYS A 27 3.12 20.49 -11.56
C LYS A 27 3.37 21.74 -10.72
N ARG A 28 2.38 22.11 -9.88
CA ARG A 28 2.45 23.33 -9.06
C ARG A 28 3.25 23.16 -7.78
N ARG A 29 3.48 21.90 -7.35
CA ARG A 29 4.15 21.53 -6.09
C ARG A 29 3.52 22.21 -4.86
N ALA A 30 2.22 22.44 -4.91
CA ALA A 30 1.46 23.07 -3.85
C ALA A 30 0.97 22.03 -2.79
N ARG A 31 0.39 22.55 -1.70
CA ARG A 31 -0.25 21.74 -0.67
C ARG A 31 -1.60 21.24 -1.15
N ILE A 32 -2.04 20.09 -0.57
CA ILE A 32 -3.31 19.49 -0.95
C ILE A 32 -4.51 20.36 -0.59
N SER A 33 -4.36 21.28 0.38
CA SER A 33 -5.39 22.26 0.78
C SER A 33 -5.93 23.07 -0.39
N VAL A 34 -5.10 23.37 -1.40
CA VAL A 34 -5.50 24.09 -2.61
C VAL A 34 -6.64 23.39 -3.38
N TYR A 35 -6.78 22.07 -3.19
CA TYR A 35 -7.87 21.33 -3.82
C TYR A 35 -9.24 21.83 -3.38
N ALA A 36 -9.43 22.05 -2.08
CA ALA A 36 -10.70 22.54 -1.54
C ALA A 36 -11.00 23.99 -1.96
N ASP A 37 -9.98 24.81 -2.24
CA ASP A 37 -10.17 26.16 -2.78
C ASP A 37 -10.68 26.14 -4.23
N GLU A 38 -10.40 25.09 -4.98
CA GLU A 38 -10.64 25.02 -6.42
C GLU A 38 -11.75 24.03 -6.83
N VAL A 39 -12.18 23.14 -5.92
CA VAL A 39 -13.22 22.15 -6.17
C VAL A 39 -14.39 22.36 -5.23
N PRO A 40 -15.49 22.95 -5.72
CA PRO A 40 -16.68 23.19 -4.91
C PRO A 40 -17.27 21.89 -4.36
N GLY A 41 -17.64 21.90 -3.09
CA GLY A 41 -18.22 20.72 -2.40
C GLY A 41 -17.18 19.83 -1.72
N SER A 42 -15.90 20.03 -1.98
CA SER A 42 -14.83 19.39 -1.21
C SER A 42 -14.46 20.19 0.03
N GLU A 43 -13.88 19.52 1.01
CA GLU A 43 -13.47 20.08 2.29
C GLU A 43 -11.97 19.85 2.52
N TYR A 44 -11.33 20.77 3.24
CA TYR A 44 -9.98 20.60 3.78
C TYR A 44 -10.01 20.63 5.29
N HIS A 45 -9.30 19.69 5.90
CA HIS A 45 -9.14 19.57 7.34
C HIS A 45 -7.67 19.58 7.72
N GLU A 46 -7.32 20.36 8.73
CA GLU A 46 -5.96 20.43 9.27
C GLU A 46 -5.64 19.17 10.07
N GLY A 47 -4.38 18.70 9.99
CA GLY A 47 -3.96 17.46 10.63
C GLY A 47 -4.35 16.22 9.81
N ARG A 48 -3.47 15.23 9.81
CA ARG A 48 -3.63 14.04 8.93
C ARG A 48 -4.44 12.91 9.55
N LYS A 49 -4.48 12.80 10.90
CA LYS A 49 -5.12 11.65 11.57
C LYS A 49 -6.63 11.57 11.36
N GLY A 50 -7.30 12.69 11.21
CA GLY A 50 -8.74 12.73 10.97
C GLY A 50 -9.20 11.98 9.71
N ILE A 51 -8.33 11.73 8.75
CA ILE A 51 -8.68 10.96 7.54
C ILE A 51 -9.19 9.55 7.87
N TRP A 52 -8.66 8.92 8.92
CA TRP A 52 -9.05 7.56 9.32
C TRP A 52 -10.42 7.47 9.98
N THR A 53 -11.02 8.62 10.35
CA THR A 53 -12.40 8.69 10.87
C THR A 53 -13.45 8.74 9.76
N LEU A 54 -13.05 8.91 8.51
CA LEU A 54 -13.96 8.96 7.37
C LEU A 54 -14.45 7.55 7.01
N LYS A 55 -15.72 7.45 6.64
CA LYS A 55 -16.27 6.19 6.14
C LYS A 55 -15.70 5.87 4.76
N CYS A 56 -15.06 4.73 4.62
CA CYS A 56 -14.50 4.25 3.36
C CYS A 56 -14.56 2.72 3.29
N ASP A 57 -14.50 2.17 2.08
CA ASP A 57 -14.42 0.72 1.87
C ASP A 57 -12.97 0.22 1.98
N ILE A 58 -12.01 1.02 1.57
CA ILE A 58 -10.59 0.67 1.54
C ILE A 58 -9.76 1.82 2.11
N ALA A 59 -8.85 1.50 3.02
CA ALA A 59 -7.84 2.43 3.56
C ALA A 59 -6.45 2.10 3.02
N MET A 60 -5.73 3.11 2.56
CA MET A 60 -4.39 2.96 1.97
C MET A 60 -3.39 3.90 2.65
N PRO A 61 -2.76 3.49 3.75
CA PRO A 61 -1.69 4.25 4.39
C PRO A 61 -0.43 4.20 3.51
N CYS A 62 -0.08 5.33 2.90
CA CYS A 62 0.97 5.42 1.89
C CYS A 62 2.07 6.43 2.21
N ALA A 63 2.03 7.09 3.36
CA ALA A 63 2.92 8.22 3.63
C ALA A 63 4.17 7.82 4.43
N SER A 64 4.00 7.35 5.66
CA SER A 64 5.13 7.18 6.56
C SER A 64 4.96 5.99 7.52
N GLN A 65 6.08 5.59 8.09
CA GLN A 65 6.12 4.57 9.14
C GLN A 65 5.28 5.00 10.35
N ASN A 66 4.55 4.05 10.94
CA ASN A 66 3.70 4.24 12.13
C ASN A 66 2.70 5.41 12.00
N GLU A 67 2.12 5.59 10.83
CA GLU A 67 1.13 6.64 10.61
C GLU A 67 -0.28 6.27 11.07
N MET A 68 -0.57 4.98 11.27
CA MET A 68 -1.85 4.44 11.71
C MET A 68 -1.66 3.59 12.96
N ASP A 69 -2.32 3.94 14.04
CA ASP A 69 -2.32 3.21 15.30
C ASP A 69 -3.62 2.40 15.50
N ALA A 70 -3.73 1.73 16.65
CA ALA A 70 -4.89 0.87 16.95
C ALA A 70 -6.21 1.66 17.08
N ASP A 71 -6.16 2.93 17.47
CA ASP A 71 -7.36 3.76 17.57
C ASP A 71 -7.83 4.18 16.18
N ASP A 72 -6.90 4.50 15.27
CA ASP A 72 -7.22 4.78 13.88
C ASP A 72 -7.90 3.57 13.20
N VAL A 73 -7.39 2.35 13.47
CA VAL A 73 -8.01 1.10 12.98
C VAL A 73 -9.40 0.89 13.58
N GLN A 74 -9.63 1.28 14.85
CA GLN A 74 -10.96 1.17 15.43
C GLN A 74 -11.98 2.02 14.67
N HIS A 75 -11.62 3.23 14.31
CA HIS A 75 -12.49 4.08 13.49
C HIS A 75 -12.84 3.43 12.14
N LEU A 76 -11.85 2.80 11.48
CA LEU A 76 -12.10 2.09 10.22
C LEU A 76 -13.07 0.91 10.41
N ILE A 77 -12.91 0.13 11.49
CA ILE A 77 -13.81 -0.99 11.81
C ILE A 77 -15.23 -0.49 12.07
N ASP A 78 -15.38 0.53 12.91
CA ASP A 78 -16.69 1.11 13.29
C ASP A 78 -17.42 1.69 12.07
N ASN A 79 -16.67 2.18 11.08
CA ASN A 79 -17.19 2.72 9.83
C ASN A 79 -17.42 1.64 8.73
N GLY A 80 -17.10 0.38 9.01
CA GLY A 80 -17.34 -0.74 8.09
C GLY A 80 -16.33 -0.84 6.95
N CYS A 81 -15.11 -0.37 7.15
CA CYS A 81 -14.01 -0.57 6.20
C CYS A 81 -13.76 -2.07 5.98
N MET A 82 -13.55 -2.46 4.73
CA MET A 82 -13.37 -3.87 4.35
C MET A 82 -11.89 -4.28 4.26
N ALA A 83 -11.02 -3.33 3.95
CA ALA A 83 -9.63 -3.65 3.62
C ALA A 83 -8.65 -2.53 3.97
N VAL A 84 -7.44 -2.94 4.36
CA VAL A 84 -6.29 -2.05 4.56
C VAL A 84 -5.11 -2.55 3.74
N PHE A 85 -4.61 -1.72 2.82
CA PHE A 85 -3.47 -2.02 1.97
C PHE A 85 -2.33 -1.04 2.22
N GLU A 86 -1.22 -1.53 2.74
CA GLU A 86 -0.06 -0.69 3.04
C GLU A 86 0.71 -0.31 1.78
N GLY A 87 0.78 0.99 1.48
CA GLY A 87 1.67 1.52 0.44
C GLY A 87 3.01 1.98 0.99
N ALA A 88 3.05 2.48 2.22
CA ALA A 88 4.29 2.83 2.91
C ALA A 88 4.98 1.59 3.50
N ASN A 89 6.22 1.77 3.95
CA ASN A 89 6.94 0.77 4.74
C ASN A 89 6.51 0.85 6.21
N MET A 90 5.89 -0.21 6.74
CA MET A 90 5.42 -0.29 8.12
C MET A 90 4.51 0.88 8.56
N PRO A 91 3.47 1.25 7.84
CA PRO A 91 2.63 2.37 8.24
C PRO A 91 1.74 2.06 9.45
N LEU A 92 1.39 0.79 9.68
CA LEU A 92 0.65 0.36 10.85
C LEU A 92 1.59 -0.01 11.99
N THR A 93 1.19 0.35 13.22
CA THR A 93 1.85 -0.17 14.42
C THR A 93 1.53 -1.67 14.60
N PRO A 94 2.33 -2.44 15.37
CA PRO A 94 2.04 -3.85 15.62
C PRO A 94 0.63 -4.08 16.19
N GLU A 95 0.20 -3.25 17.11
CA GLU A 95 -1.13 -3.31 17.73
C GLU A 95 -2.25 -3.03 16.70
N ALA A 96 -1.99 -2.11 15.76
CA ALA A 96 -2.91 -1.84 14.66
C ALA A 96 -3.05 -3.06 13.73
N ILE A 97 -1.96 -3.73 13.40
CA ILE A 97 -1.95 -4.94 12.57
C ILE A 97 -2.74 -6.06 13.26
N GLU A 98 -2.48 -6.31 14.55
CA GLU A 98 -3.23 -7.31 15.32
C GLU A 98 -4.73 -7.02 15.31
N LYS A 99 -5.11 -5.76 15.44
CA LYS A 99 -6.50 -5.34 15.42
C LYS A 99 -7.17 -5.52 14.05
N VAL A 100 -6.48 -5.19 12.96
CA VAL A 100 -6.96 -5.43 11.58
C VAL A 100 -7.22 -6.92 11.36
N LEU A 101 -6.24 -7.77 11.67
CA LEU A 101 -6.34 -9.23 11.49
C LEU A 101 -7.39 -9.84 12.41
N GLY A 102 -7.46 -9.41 13.67
CA GLY A 102 -8.41 -9.90 14.67
C GLY A 102 -9.87 -9.58 14.36
N ASN A 103 -10.14 -8.56 13.55
CA ASN A 103 -11.49 -8.16 13.13
C ASN A 103 -11.84 -8.59 11.70
N GLY A 104 -11.00 -9.39 11.04
CA GLY A 104 -11.30 -9.99 9.76
C GLY A 104 -11.27 -9.04 8.56
N LEU A 105 -10.64 -7.87 8.68
CA LEU A 105 -10.39 -7.01 7.53
C LEU A 105 -9.39 -7.66 6.58
N LEU A 106 -9.57 -7.47 5.30
CA LEU A 106 -8.53 -7.84 4.33
C LEU A 106 -7.30 -6.96 4.56
N TYR A 107 -6.15 -7.58 4.70
CA TYR A 107 -4.92 -6.85 4.97
C TYR A 107 -3.78 -7.29 4.06
N SER A 108 -3.10 -6.34 3.45
CA SER A 108 -1.88 -6.58 2.70
C SER A 108 -0.72 -5.78 3.27
N PRO A 109 0.35 -6.46 3.75
CA PRO A 109 1.50 -5.78 4.33
C PRO A 109 2.32 -5.06 3.26
N GLY A 110 2.95 -3.94 3.63
CA GLY A 110 3.76 -3.12 2.74
C GLY A 110 4.81 -3.89 1.98
N LYS A 111 5.49 -4.83 2.64
CA LYS A 111 6.52 -5.70 2.01
C LYS A 111 6.02 -6.50 0.79
N ALA A 112 4.71 -6.69 0.65
CA ALA A 112 4.09 -7.33 -0.50
C ALA A 112 3.42 -6.30 -1.42
N SER A 113 2.56 -5.43 -0.87
CA SER A 113 1.76 -4.50 -1.67
C SER A 113 2.57 -3.36 -2.29
N ASN A 114 3.67 -2.91 -1.66
CA ASN A 114 4.51 -1.85 -2.23
C ASN A 114 5.73 -2.36 -3.03
N ALA A 115 5.87 -3.67 -3.19
CA ALA A 115 7.01 -4.28 -3.89
C ALA A 115 7.12 -3.87 -5.37
N GLY A 116 6.07 -3.29 -5.95
CA GLY A 116 6.09 -2.77 -7.33
C GLY A 116 7.15 -1.70 -7.57
N GLY A 117 7.42 -0.85 -6.58
CA GLY A 117 8.47 0.16 -6.69
C GLY A 117 9.87 -0.45 -6.88
N VAL A 118 10.25 -1.39 -6.03
CA VAL A 118 11.55 -2.06 -6.13
C VAL A 118 11.61 -2.99 -7.34
N ALA A 119 10.49 -3.62 -7.73
CA ALA A 119 10.42 -4.43 -8.95
C ALA A 119 10.71 -3.60 -10.20
N THR A 120 10.12 -2.40 -10.30
CA THR A 120 10.38 -1.46 -11.41
C THR A 120 11.85 -1.03 -11.44
N SER A 121 12.47 -0.76 -10.29
CA SER A 121 13.91 -0.49 -10.21
C SER A 121 14.75 -1.68 -10.71
N GLY A 122 14.36 -2.92 -10.39
CA GLY A 122 15.00 -4.12 -10.91
C GLY A 122 14.86 -4.26 -12.42
N LEU A 123 13.70 -3.91 -12.98
CA LEU A 123 13.50 -3.87 -14.44
C LEU A 123 14.38 -2.80 -15.10
N GLU A 124 14.49 -1.61 -14.50
CA GLU A 124 15.39 -0.56 -14.97
C GLU A 124 16.85 -1.02 -14.98
N MET A 125 17.33 -1.64 -13.90
CA MET A 125 18.67 -2.21 -13.84
C MET A 125 18.90 -3.26 -14.96
N SER A 126 17.90 -4.07 -15.24
CA SER A 126 17.95 -5.07 -16.32
C SER A 126 18.08 -4.40 -17.69
N GLN A 127 17.28 -3.38 -18.00
CA GLN A 127 17.38 -2.60 -19.22
C GLN A 127 18.78 -1.98 -19.39
N ASN A 128 19.29 -1.37 -18.32
CA ASN A 128 20.62 -0.76 -18.32
C ASN A 128 21.72 -1.79 -18.59
N SER A 129 21.62 -2.98 -18.00
CA SER A 129 22.59 -4.06 -18.19
C SER A 129 22.62 -4.60 -19.60
N ILE A 130 21.47 -4.83 -20.21
CA ILE A 130 21.37 -5.33 -21.59
C ILE A 130 21.50 -4.22 -22.66
N ARG A 131 21.55 -2.94 -22.23
CA ARG A 131 21.63 -1.75 -23.10
C ARG A 131 20.47 -1.64 -24.09
N MET A 132 19.27 -2.02 -23.66
CA MET A 132 18.02 -1.92 -24.43
C MET A 132 17.00 -1.14 -23.61
N SER A 133 16.04 -0.53 -24.30
CA SER A 133 14.89 0.14 -23.68
C SER A 133 13.62 -0.63 -24.02
N TRP A 134 12.78 -0.84 -23.01
CA TRP A 134 11.43 -1.35 -23.19
C TRP A 134 10.44 -0.20 -23.27
N THR A 135 9.32 -0.44 -23.93
CA THR A 135 8.22 0.52 -23.94
C THR A 135 7.54 0.59 -22.56
N PHE A 136 6.71 1.60 -22.36
CA PHE A 136 5.92 1.71 -21.13
C PHE A 136 5.04 0.47 -20.92
N GLU A 137 4.39 0.01 -21.99
CA GLU A 137 3.48 -1.13 -21.97
C GLU A 137 4.22 -2.44 -21.61
N GLU A 138 5.42 -2.64 -22.14
CA GLU A 138 6.26 -3.81 -21.82
C GLU A 138 6.67 -3.82 -20.33
N VAL A 139 7.01 -2.65 -19.79
CA VAL A 139 7.35 -2.52 -18.36
C VAL A 139 6.13 -2.75 -17.50
N ASP A 140 4.98 -2.17 -17.85
CA ASP A 140 3.73 -2.32 -17.12
C ASP A 140 3.25 -3.78 -17.10
N GLU A 141 3.30 -4.49 -18.22
CA GLU A 141 2.96 -5.92 -18.30
C GLU A 141 3.84 -6.77 -17.37
N LYS A 142 5.16 -6.52 -17.39
CA LYS A 142 6.11 -7.20 -16.49
C LYS A 142 5.78 -6.91 -15.02
N LEU A 143 5.53 -5.65 -14.69
CA LEU A 143 5.17 -5.24 -13.33
C LEU A 143 3.88 -5.92 -12.86
N GLN A 144 2.84 -5.94 -13.69
CA GLN A 144 1.59 -6.63 -13.37
C GLN A 144 1.82 -8.13 -13.13
N GLY A 145 2.65 -8.78 -13.95
CA GLY A 145 3.04 -10.18 -13.77
C GLY A 145 3.76 -10.42 -12.43
N ILE A 146 4.71 -9.55 -12.09
CA ILE A 146 5.45 -9.61 -10.82
C ILE A 146 4.49 -9.48 -9.64
N MET A 147 3.59 -8.48 -9.64
CA MET A 147 2.66 -8.25 -8.54
C MET A 147 1.66 -9.39 -8.36
N LYS A 148 1.14 -9.97 -9.47
CA LYS A 148 0.28 -11.17 -9.42
C LYS A 148 1.03 -12.36 -8.81
N ASN A 149 2.30 -12.56 -9.16
CA ASN A 149 3.12 -13.65 -8.62
C ASN A 149 3.41 -13.45 -7.12
N ILE A 150 3.67 -12.21 -6.69
CA ILE A 150 3.86 -11.89 -5.25
C ILE A 150 2.58 -12.22 -4.48
N PHE A 151 1.42 -11.76 -4.96
CA PHE A 151 0.15 -12.08 -4.32
C PHE A 151 -0.07 -13.59 -4.21
N LYS A 152 0.13 -14.30 -5.34
CA LYS A 152 -0.03 -15.76 -5.37
C LYS A 152 0.90 -16.46 -4.36
N ALA A 153 2.18 -16.09 -4.33
CA ALA A 153 3.13 -16.69 -3.39
C ALA A 153 2.73 -16.43 -1.93
N CYS A 154 2.29 -15.22 -1.60
CA CYS A 154 1.81 -14.90 -0.25
C CYS A 154 0.54 -15.67 0.10
N TYR A 155 -0.41 -15.78 -0.83
CA TYR A 155 -1.66 -16.49 -0.61
C TYR A 155 -1.42 -17.99 -0.44
N ASP A 156 -0.66 -18.63 -1.33
CA ASP A 156 -0.35 -20.04 -1.28
C ASP A 156 0.35 -20.39 0.04
N ALA A 157 1.36 -19.63 0.45
CA ALA A 157 2.03 -19.81 1.73
C ALA A 157 1.09 -19.67 2.93
N SER A 158 0.12 -18.74 2.88
CA SER A 158 -0.89 -18.60 3.94
C SER A 158 -1.79 -19.84 4.03
N VAL A 159 -2.14 -20.44 2.90
CA VAL A 159 -2.92 -21.68 2.83
C VAL A 159 -2.13 -22.87 3.41
N GLU A 160 -0.86 -23.02 3.03
CA GLU A 160 0.02 -24.07 3.55
C GLU A 160 0.21 -23.98 5.06
N CYS A 161 0.19 -22.77 5.61
CA CYS A 161 0.24 -22.54 7.07
C CYS A 161 -1.13 -22.67 7.76
N GLY A 162 -2.19 -23.07 7.06
CA GLY A 162 -3.52 -23.24 7.64
C GLY A 162 -4.26 -21.94 7.96
N GLN A 163 -3.82 -20.80 7.40
CA GLN A 163 -4.43 -19.48 7.58
C GLN A 163 -4.72 -18.81 6.24
N PRO A 164 -5.63 -19.36 5.41
CA PRO A 164 -5.93 -18.84 4.09
C PRO A 164 -6.31 -17.36 4.14
N GLY A 165 -5.64 -16.52 3.32
CA GLY A 165 -5.90 -15.08 3.24
C GLY A 165 -5.14 -14.22 4.26
N ASN A 166 -4.42 -14.81 5.21
CA ASN A 166 -3.49 -14.05 6.06
C ASN A 166 -2.21 -13.72 5.26
N LEU A 167 -2.28 -12.63 4.47
CA LEU A 167 -1.17 -12.23 3.62
C LEU A 167 0.05 -11.74 4.41
N MET A 168 -0.13 -11.33 5.67
CA MET A 168 1.02 -10.97 6.53
C MET A 168 1.86 -12.19 6.85
N LEU A 169 1.22 -13.29 7.30
CA LEU A 169 1.89 -14.57 7.51
C LEU A 169 2.47 -15.10 6.20
N GLY A 170 1.67 -15.10 5.14
CA GLY A 170 2.06 -15.57 3.82
C GLY A 170 3.29 -14.87 3.26
N ALA A 171 3.35 -13.54 3.37
CA ALA A 171 4.52 -12.78 2.91
C ALA A 171 5.80 -13.12 3.70
N ASN A 172 5.67 -13.31 5.02
CA ASN A 172 6.81 -13.72 5.86
C ASN A 172 7.30 -15.11 5.48
N VAL A 173 6.39 -16.08 5.36
CA VAL A 173 6.73 -17.48 5.05
C VAL A 173 7.27 -17.62 3.64
N ALA A 174 6.64 -17.01 2.63
CA ALA A 174 7.13 -17.04 1.25
C ALA A 174 8.53 -16.45 1.11
N GLY A 175 8.79 -15.34 1.80
CA GLY A 175 10.13 -14.74 1.84
C GLY A 175 11.16 -15.61 2.54
N PHE A 176 10.79 -16.21 3.67
CA PHE A 176 11.66 -17.13 4.42
C PHE A 176 12.00 -18.39 3.62
N LEU A 177 11.03 -19.04 3.01
CA LEU A 177 11.25 -20.27 2.22
C LEU A 177 12.25 -20.05 1.10
N LYS A 178 12.16 -18.92 0.39
CA LYS A 178 13.11 -18.60 -0.67
C LYS A 178 14.55 -18.51 -0.18
N VAL A 179 14.77 -17.96 1.01
CA VAL A 179 16.10 -17.88 1.62
C VAL A 179 16.52 -19.26 2.16
N ALA A 180 15.63 -19.98 2.84
CA ALA A 180 15.91 -21.29 3.41
C ALA A 180 16.29 -22.31 2.31
N ASP A 181 15.58 -22.33 1.19
CA ASP A 181 15.90 -23.20 0.04
C ASP A 181 17.28 -22.89 -0.53
N ALA A 182 17.63 -21.62 -0.64
CA ALA A 182 18.97 -21.22 -1.09
C ALA A 182 20.06 -21.67 -0.08
N MET A 183 19.81 -21.51 1.22
CA MET A 183 20.74 -21.98 2.27
C MET A 183 20.91 -23.50 2.22
N MET A 184 19.82 -24.24 2.06
CA MET A 184 19.89 -25.71 1.94
C MET A 184 20.64 -26.14 0.68
N ALA A 185 20.44 -25.47 -0.44
CA ALA A 185 21.14 -25.76 -1.69
C ALA A 185 22.65 -25.46 -1.63
N GLN A 186 23.05 -24.45 -0.89
CA GLN A 186 24.46 -24.05 -0.73
C GLN A 186 25.18 -24.87 0.37
N GLY A 187 24.44 -25.45 1.29
CA GLY A 187 24.98 -26.17 2.44
C GLY A 187 25.50 -25.23 3.54
N ILE A 188 26.11 -25.84 4.57
CA ILE A 188 26.76 -25.11 5.66
C ILE A 188 28.19 -24.82 5.21
N VAL A 189 28.56 -23.55 5.13
CA VAL A 189 29.90 -23.09 4.75
C VAL A 189 30.65 -22.67 5.99
#